data_119d6f5f8da85b7860deccac087a8f85
#
_entry.id   119d6f5f8da85b7860deccac087a8f85
#
_cell.length_a   1.000
_cell.length_b   1.000
_cell.length_c   1.000
_cell.angle_alpha   90.00
_cell.angle_beta   90.00
_cell.angle_gamma   90.00
#
_symmetry.space_group_name_H-M   'P 1'
#
loop_
_entity.id
_entity.type
_entity.pdbx_description
1 polymer ?
#
loop_
_entity_poly.entity_id
_entity_poly.type
_entity_poly.pdbx_seq_one_letter_code
_entity_poly.pdbx_strand_id
1 'polypeptide(L)'
;MGLRAIKPMSFPDLTPATGFGARPIPKWVAPTSLMVDGTYQRDLSERSIRLIRKTIETFRWNRYKPPIVVQTGPATLHVIDGQHTAITAATLRIPEILILIVAAGTLDERARAFVGHNTDRIVISPFDIYRALLAAGDPDAQDVDNVCKRAGVRIRLISPSSAVAEGDTAAVGLIRALVKRRGVVLARRTLQCLVKAKRAPITGAEILAAEHIICNRKGTKDEALTAVIRIEGDDGLNKAHAKARAQKTPFWRELADRWTRRLDREDAA
;
A
#
# COMPACT_ATOMS: atom_id res chain seq x y z
N MET A 1 -20.52 8.46 3.99
CA MET A 1 -19.87 9.10 5.16
C MET A 1 -19.83 10.61 4.92
N GLY A 2 -20.31 11.43 5.89
CA GLY A 2 -20.30 12.87 5.77
C GLY A 2 -19.02 13.51 6.33
N LEU A 3 -18.91 14.83 6.19
CA LEU A 3 -17.87 15.64 6.82
C LEU A 3 -17.96 15.50 8.35
N ARG A 4 -16.82 15.44 9.02
CA ARG A 4 -16.70 15.43 10.47
C ARG A 4 -15.69 16.47 10.92
N ALA A 5 -15.99 17.22 11.97
CA ALA A 5 -15.05 18.12 12.59
C ALA A 5 -13.90 17.35 13.28
N ILE A 6 -12.70 17.95 13.29
CA ILE A 6 -11.58 17.46 14.09
C ILE A 6 -11.92 17.73 15.56
N LYS A 7 -11.83 16.70 16.39
CA LYS A 7 -12.04 16.80 17.84
C LYS A 7 -10.75 16.44 18.56
N PRO A 8 -10.40 17.15 19.65
CA PRO A 8 -9.28 16.75 20.48
C PRO A 8 -9.55 15.38 21.13
N MET A 9 -8.50 14.62 21.34
CA MET A 9 -8.54 13.36 22.10
C MET A 9 -7.94 13.58 23.49
N SER A 10 -8.42 12.89 24.52
CA SER A 10 -7.85 12.89 25.84
C SER A 10 -6.99 11.64 26.05
N PHE A 11 -5.78 11.83 26.55
CA PHE A 11 -4.85 10.75 26.91
C PHE A 11 -4.36 11.02 28.34
N PRO A 12 -5.11 10.56 29.38
CA PRO A 12 -4.80 10.87 30.79
C PRO A 12 -3.44 10.30 31.25
N ASP A 13 -2.93 9.31 30.54
CA ASP A 13 -1.65 8.62 30.79
C ASP A 13 -0.44 9.36 30.20
N LEU A 14 -0.67 10.44 29.44
CA LEU A 14 0.41 11.18 28.77
C LEU A 14 0.60 12.57 29.38
N THR A 15 1.85 12.98 29.48
CA THR A 15 2.22 14.38 29.79
C THR A 15 2.49 15.11 28.47
N PRO A 16 1.65 16.06 28.06
CA PRO A 16 1.87 16.81 26.83
C PRO A 16 3.16 17.62 26.85
N ALA A 17 3.79 17.79 25.70
CA ALA A 17 4.91 18.71 25.54
C ALA A 17 4.48 20.14 25.85
N THR A 18 5.30 20.89 26.56
CA THR A 18 5.03 22.30 26.94
C THR A 18 5.78 23.29 26.08
N GLY A 19 6.88 22.88 25.43
CA GLY A 19 7.69 23.72 24.54
C GLY A 19 7.54 23.33 23.09
N PHE A 20 6.81 24.12 22.30
CA PHE A 20 6.56 23.82 20.88
C PHE A 20 7.60 24.40 19.91
N GLY A 21 8.57 25.17 20.41
CA GLY A 21 9.53 25.92 19.59
C GLY A 21 8.91 27.04 18.75
N ALA A 22 9.67 27.58 17.81
CA ALA A 22 9.19 28.59 16.88
C ALA A 22 8.25 28.00 15.82
N ARG A 23 7.25 28.79 15.43
CA ARG A 23 6.34 28.41 14.34
C ARG A 23 7.08 28.34 13.00
N PRO A 24 6.76 27.40 12.11
CA PRO A 24 7.30 27.37 10.75
C PRO A 24 6.98 28.66 9.98
N ILE A 25 7.96 29.16 9.22
CA ILE A 25 7.81 30.35 8.38
C ILE A 25 7.65 29.92 6.92
N PRO A 26 6.54 30.23 6.26
CA PRO A 26 6.36 29.95 4.83
C PRO A 26 7.18 30.94 3.99
N LYS A 27 7.83 30.45 2.92
CA LYS A 27 8.60 31.29 1.98
C LYS A 27 8.59 30.67 0.60
N TRP A 28 8.52 31.50 -0.45
CA TRP A 28 8.71 31.09 -1.84
C TRP A 28 10.18 31.25 -2.23
N VAL A 29 10.77 30.22 -2.83
CA VAL A 29 12.18 30.21 -3.22
C VAL A 29 12.38 29.39 -4.49
N ALA A 30 13.43 29.70 -5.24
CA ALA A 30 13.85 28.86 -6.34
C ALA A 30 14.23 27.46 -5.82
N PRO A 31 13.71 26.35 -6.40
CA PRO A 31 14.03 25.01 -5.90
C PRO A 31 15.52 24.70 -5.97
N THR A 32 16.26 25.32 -6.90
CA THR A 32 17.72 25.18 -7.05
C THR A 32 18.53 25.90 -5.98
N SER A 33 17.93 26.77 -5.16
CA SER A 33 18.61 27.40 -4.02
C SER A 33 18.65 26.50 -2.77
N LEU A 34 17.98 25.36 -2.81
CA LEU A 34 17.92 24.43 -1.68
C LEU A 34 19.12 23.48 -1.69
N MET A 35 19.69 23.23 -0.51
CA MET A 35 20.85 22.39 -0.29
C MET A 35 20.44 21.10 0.44
N VAL A 36 21.11 20.01 0.12
CA VAL A 36 20.95 18.71 0.80
C VAL A 36 22.22 18.42 1.59
N ASP A 37 22.08 18.09 2.85
CA ASP A 37 23.20 17.74 3.72
C ASP A 37 23.44 16.22 3.72
N GLY A 38 24.51 15.79 3.05
CA GLY A 38 24.86 14.37 2.91
C GLY A 38 25.29 13.68 4.21
N THR A 39 25.49 14.43 5.32
CA THR A 39 25.86 13.84 6.62
C THR A 39 24.76 12.99 7.23
N TYR A 40 23.49 13.33 6.98
CA TYR A 40 22.32 12.58 7.50
C TYR A 40 21.29 12.21 6.42
N GLN A 41 21.39 12.79 5.23
CA GLN A 41 20.53 12.41 4.11
C GLN A 41 21.27 11.47 3.15
N ARG A 42 20.63 10.38 2.80
CA ARG A 42 21.19 9.42 1.86
C ARG A 42 21.13 9.91 0.42
N ASP A 43 22.02 9.39 -0.41
CA ASP A 43 21.97 9.56 -1.87
C ASP A 43 20.66 9.01 -2.47
N LEU A 44 20.35 9.47 -3.69
CA LEU A 44 19.18 9.04 -4.42
C LEU A 44 19.30 7.57 -4.83
N SER A 45 18.46 6.73 -4.25
CA SER A 45 18.33 5.33 -4.67
C SER A 45 17.55 5.22 -5.98
N GLU A 46 17.64 4.07 -6.66
CA GLU A 46 16.81 3.80 -7.83
C GLU A 46 15.29 3.95 -7.54
N ARG A 47 14.86 3.61 -6.32
CA ARG A 47 13.48 3.83 -5.89
C ARG A 47 13.14 5.32 -5.83
N SER A 48 14.07 6.14 -5.36
CA SER A 48 13.95 7.61 -5.35
C SER A 48 13.83 8.16 -6.76
N ILE A 49 14.69 7.72 -7.67
CA ILE A 49 14.68 8.13 -9.07
C ILE A 49 13.36 7.75 -9.74
N ARG A 50 12.86 6.52 -9.53
CA ARG A 50 11.54 6.10 -10.04
C ARG A 50 10.40 6.96 -9.50
N LEU A 51 10.45 7.34 -8.22
CA LEU A 51 9.46 8.23 -7.63
C LEU A 51 9.50 9.63 -8.25
N ILE A 52 10.69 10.21 -8.42
CA ILE A 52 10.87 11.53 -9.06
C ILE A 52 10.32 11.50 -10.49
N ARG A 53 10.68 10.50 -11.31
CA ARG A 53 10.16 10.35 -12.68
C ARG A 53 8.63 10.32 -12.70
N LYS A 54 8.03 9.47 -11.88
CA LYS A 54 6.57 9.40 -11.76
C LYS A 54 5.96 10.74 -11.34
N THR A 55 6.61 11.45 -10.41
CA THR A 55 6.08 12.74 -9.91
C THR A 55 6.19 13.81 -11.00
N ILE A 56 7.25 13.81 -11.81
CA ILE A 56 7.39 14.71 -12.97
C ILE A 56 6.21 14.53 -13.94
N GLU A 57 5.89 13.28 -14.29
CA GLU A 57 4.79 12.95 -15.21
C GLU A 57 3.40 13.34 -14.68
N THR A 58 3.23 13.30 -13.36
CA THR A 58 1.92 13.48 -12.72
C THR A 58 1.83 14.70 -11.80
N PHE A 59 2.76 15.65 -11.92
CA PHE A 59 2.80 16.83 -11.06
C PHE A 59 1.50 17.63 -11.12
N ARG A 60 0.99 17.98 -9.94
CA ARG A 60 -0.15 18.88 -9.76
C ARG A 60 0.03 19.62 -8.43
N TRP A 61 -0.28 20.90 -8.41
CA TRP A 61 -0.20 21.72 -7.19
C TRP A 61 -1.06 21.21 -6.04
N ASN A 62 -2.20 20.60 -6.30
CA ASN A 62 -3.04 19.99 -5.26
C ASN A 62 -2.43 18.72 -4.63
N ARG A 63 -1.32 18.21 -5.15
CA ARG A 63 -0.53 17.11 -4.58
C ARG A 63 0.81 17.57 -4.03
N TYR A 64 1.09 18.85 -4.16
CA TYR A 64 2.34 19.42 -3.70
C TYR A 64 2.43 19.40 -2.18
N LYS A 65 3.59 18.99 -1.66
CA LYS A 65 3.94 19.06 -0.24
C LYS A 65 5.13 19.99 -0.11
N PRO A 66 5.00 21.10 0.61
CA PRO A 66 6.12 22.02 0.81
C PRO A 66 7.32 21.32 1.44
N PRO A 67 8.54 21.45 0.90
CA PRO A 67 9.74 21.02 1.58
C PRO A 67 9.89 21.72 2.93
N ILE A 68 10.38 20.96 3.92
CA ILE A 68 10.73 21.49 5.23
C ILE A 68 12.23 21.74 5.23
N VAL A 69 12.61 22.94 5.56
CA VAL A 69 14.00 23.39 5.47
C VAL A 69 14.43 24.10 6.75
N VAL A 70 15.72 24.15 6.97
CA VAL A 70 16.35 24.96 8.04
C VAL A 70 17.25 26.01 7.40
N GLN A 71 17.20 27.23 7.89
CA GLN A 71 18.10 28.28 7.48
C GLN A 71 19.35 28.25 8.38
N THR A 72 20.50 27.94 7.78
CA THR A 72 21.79 27.85 8.51
C THR A 72 22.72 29.05 8.25
N GLY A 73 22.32 29.94 7.38
CA GLY A 73 23.02 31.17 7.03
C GLY A 73 22.09 32.12 6.28
N PRO A 74 22.55 33.34 5.98
CA PRO A 74 21.72 34.40 5.39
C PRO A 74 20.98 33.92 4.09
N ALA A 75 21.61 33.07 3.28
CA ALA A 75 21.07 32.54 2.03
C ALA A 75 21.11 31.03 1.95
N THR A 76 21.45 30.32 3.03
CA THR A 76 21.66 28.87 3.01
C THR A 76 20.46 28.15 3.62
N LEU A 77 19.75 27.41 2.79
CA LEU A 77 18.54 26.65 3.14
C LEU A 77 18.81 25.15 2.97
N HIS A 78 18.88 24.42 4.08
CA HIS A 78 19.08 22.98 4.10
C HIS A 78 17.75 22.24 4.19
N VAL A 79 17.51 21.32 3.26
CA VAL A 79 16.31 20.49 3.25
C VAL A 79 16.35 19.49 4.41
N ILE A 80 15.28 19.41 5.19
CA ILE A 80 15.06 18.37 6.21
C ILE A 80 14.15 17.28 5.64
N ASP A 81 13.05 17.66 5.00
CA ASP A 81 12.13 16.73 4.29
C ASP A 81 11.71 17.36 2.97
N GLY A 82 11.35 16.53 1.98
CA GLY A 82 10.84 16.97 0.68
C GLY A 82 11.92 17.10 -0.41
N GLN A 83 13.10 16.48 -0.27
CA GLN A 83 14.15 16.46 -1.29
C GLN A 83 13.61 16.06 -2.67
N HIS A 84 12.81 14.98 -2.78
CA HIS A 84 12.22 14.55 -4.04
C HIS A 84 11.30 15.60 -4.66
N THR A 85 10.55 16.32 -3.83
CA THR A 85 9.68 17.43 -4.28
C THR A 85 10.51 18.58 -4.85
N ALA A 86 11.58 18.97 -4.17
CA ALA A 86 12.48 20.02 -4.63
C ALA A 86 13.15 19.67 -5.96
N ILE A 87 13.68 18.44 -6.07
CA ILE A 87 14.29 17.94 -7.32
C ILE A 87 13.28 17.87 -8.46
N THR A 88 12.06 17.39 -8.19
CA THR A 88 10.99 17.37 -9.19
C THR A 88 10.67 18.77 -9.71
N ALA A 89 10.51 19.74 -8.80
CA ALA A 89 10.22 21.12 -9.17
C ALA A 89 11.34 21.77 -9.97
N ALA A 90 12.61 21.55 -9.57
CA ALA A 90 13.77 22.01 -10.30
C ALA A 90 13.82 21.42 -11.73
N THR A 91 13.57 20.12 -11.86
CA THR A 91 13.54 19.41 -13.16
C THR A 91 12.43 19.94 -14.07
N LEU A 92 11.26 20.26 -13.51
CA LEU A 92 10.14 20.87 -14.23
C LEU A 92 10.35 22.36 -14.51
N ARG A 93 11.49 22.95 -14.09
CA ARG A 93 11.82 24.37 -14.23
C ARG A 93 10.76 25.29 -13.59
N ILE A 94 10.16 24.84 -12.49
CA ILE A 94 9.25 25.68 -11.71
C ILE A 94 10.09 26.79 -11.08
N PRO A 95 9.76 28.08 -11.32
CA PRO A 95 10.62 29.19 -10.89
C PRO A 95 10.72 29.30 -9.38
N GLU A 96 9.63 29.11 -8.66
CA GLU A 96 9.58 29.20 -7.20
C GLU A 96 8.63 28.14 -6.63
N ILE A 97 8.99 27.64 -5.45
CA ILE A 97 8.17 26.70 -4.68
C ILE A 97 8.00 27.22 -3.26
N LEU A 98 6.86 26.94 -2.67
CA LEU A 98 6.61 27.21 -1.25
C LEU A 98 7.41 26.23 -0.39
N ILE A 99 8.16 26.72 0.57
CA ILE A 99 8.86 25.95 1.60
C ILE A 99 8.37 26.36 2.99
N LEU A 100 8.63 25.50 3.98
CA LEU A 100 8.41 25.81 5.40
C LEU A 100 9.77 25.83 6.10
N ILE A 101 10.17 27.00 6.60
CA ILE A 101 11.42 27.16 7.37
C ILE A 101 11.12 26.83 8.83
N VAL A 102 11.85 25.87 9.40
CA VAL A 102 11.75 25.46 10.81
C VAL A 102 13.04 25.80 11.56
N ALA A 103 12.93 25.97 12.88
CA ALA A 103 14.08 26.19 13.74
C ALA A 103 14.75 24.85 14.07
N ALA A 104 16.02 24.68 13.66
CA ALA A 104 16.91 23.60 14.07
C ALA A 104 18.36 24.05 13.81
N GLY A 105 18.94 24.75 14.77
CA GLY A 105 20.22 25.42 14.61
C GLY A 105 21.42 24.47 14.57
N THR A 106 21.40 23.41 15.38
CA THR A 106 22.50 22.46 15.50
C THR A 106 22.32 21.28 14.51
N LEU A 107 23.43 20.60 14.23
CA LEU A 107 23.41 19.38 13.40
C LEU A 107 22.53 18.29 14.04
N ASP A 108 22.61 18.11 15.35
CA ASP A 108 21.81 17.13 16.11
C ASP A 108 20.30 17.43 15.98
N GLU A 109 19.88 18.68 16.15
CA GLU A 109 18.47 19.07 15.96
C GLU A 109 17.99 18.82 14.54
N ARG A 110 18.79 19.09 13.51
CA ARG A 110 18.47 18.80 12.12
C ARG A 110 18.32 17.30 11.86
N ALA A 111 19.26 16.50 12.37
CA ALA A 111 19.21 15.04 12.22
C ALA A 111 17.98 14.44 12.94
N ARG A 112 17.66 14.91 14.16
CA ARG A 112 16.43 14.48 14.87
C ARG A 112 15.16 14.89 14.13
N ALA A 113 15.10 16.12 13.62
CA ALA A 113 13.97 16.57 12.82
C ALA A 113 13.80 15.71 11.56
N PHE A 114 14.90 15.39 10.85
CA PHE A 114 14.88 14.48 9.70
C PHE A 114 14.32 13.09 10.08
N VAL A 115 14.77 12.51 11.20
CA VAL A 115 14.25 11.24 11.69
C VAL A 115 12.76 11.35 11.98
N GLY A 116 12.31 12.33 12.78
CA GLY A 116 10.90 12.51 13.13
C GLY A 116 10.01 12.67 11.89
N HIS A 117 10.38 13.51 10.93
CA HIS A 117 9.62 13.67 9.68
C HIS A 117 9.50 12.40 8.85
N ASN A 118 10.44 11.47 8.98
CA ASN A 118 10.43 10.21 8.20
C ASN A 118 9.86 9.01 8.95
N THR A 119 9.88 9.00 10.28
CA THR A 119 9.42 7.88 11.12
C THR A 119 8.01 8.08 11.67
N ASP A 120 7.64 9.32 12.04
CA ASP A 120 6.37 9.63 12.69
C ASP A 120 5.22 9.75 11.67
N ARG A 121 5.13 8.76 10.78
CA ARG A 121 4.13 8.73 9.72
C ARG A 121 3.34 7.42 9.74
N ILE A 122 2.03 7.55 9.73
CA ILE A 122 1.15 6.41 9.44
C ILE A 122 1.12 6.23 7.92
N VAL A 123 1.57 5.07 7.46
CA VAL A 123 1.48 4.71 6.04
C VAL A 123 0.01 4.46 5.69
N ILE A 124 -0.50 5.16 4.67
CA ILE A 124 -1.86 4.95 4.19
C ILE A 124 -2.01 3.50 3.71
N SER A 125 -3.01 2.79 4.22
CA SER A 125 -3.24 1.40 3.86
C SER A 125 -3.68 1.26 2.39
N PRO A 126 -3.40 0.11 1.73
CA PRO A 126 -3.93 -0.17 0.39
C PRO A 126 -5.46 -0.06 0.32
N PHE A 127 -6.15 -0.37 1.40
CA PHE A 127 -7.61 -0.23 1.51
C PHE A 127 -8.06 1.24 1.48
N ASP A 128 -7.37 2.12 2.22
CA ASP A 128 -7.72 3.56 2.23
C ASP A 128 -7.43 4.20 0.86
N ILE A 129 -6.33 3.79 0.21
CA ILE A 129 -6.02 4.22 -1.17
C ILE A 129 -7.13 3.77 -2.11
N TYR A 130 -7.56 2.50 -2.04
CA TYR A 130 -8.63 1.97 -2.85
C TYR A 130 -9.94 2.75 -2.65
N ARG A 131 -10.32 3.02 -1.39
CA ARG A 131 -11.53 3.81 -1.09
C ARG A 131 -11.47 5.22 -1.66
N ALA A 132 -10.31 5.87 -1.55
CA ALA A 132 -10.12 7.21 -2.09
C ALA A 132 -10.21 7.23 -3.63
N LEU A 133 -9.60 6.23 -4.31
CA LEU A 133 -9.68 6.07 -5.76
C LEU A 133 -11.12 5.79 -6.21
N LEU A 134 -11.84 4.93 -5.50
CA LEU A 134 -13.23 4.64 -5.79
C LEU A 134 -14.11 5.89 -5.67
N ALA A 135 -13.90 6.70 -4.63
CA ALA A 135 -14.58 7.99 -4.44
C ALA A 135 -14.22 9.03 -5.51
N ALA A 136 -13.02 8.92 -6.10
CA ALA A 136 -12.55 9.75 -7.20
C ALA A 136 -13.07 9.28 -8.57
N GLY A 137 -13.81 8.17 -8.65
CA GLY A 137 -14.28 7.60 -9.91
C GLY A 137 -13.18 6.96 -10.76
N ASP A 138 -12.07 6.53 -10.14
CA ASP A 138 -10.97 5.87 -10.84
C ASP A 138 -11.45 4.58 -11.52
N PRO A 139 -11.25 4.43 -12.85
CA PRO A 139 -11.77 3.26 -13.58
C PRO A 139 -11.23 1.92 -13.07
N ASP A 140 -9.93 1.83 -12.75
CA ASP A 140 -9.32 0.60 -12.21
C ASP A 140 -9.94 0.21 -10.87
N ALA A 141 -10.24 1.20 -10.01
CA ALA A 141 -10.87 0.96 -8.71
C ALA A 141 -12.34 0.52 -8.89
N GLN A 142 -13.05 1.11 -9.87
CA GLN A 142 -14.42 0.71 -10.23
C GLN A 142 -14.47 -0.71 -10.76
N ASP A 143 -13.52 -1.12 -11.62
CA ASP A 143 -13.43 -2.49 -12.12
C ASP A 143 -13.20 -3.48 -10.98
N VAL A 144 -12.30 -3.17 -10.04
CA VAL A 144 -12.08 -3.99 -8.84
C VAL A 144 -13.36 -4.10 -8.01
N ASP A 145 -14.07 -3.01 -7.77
CA ASP A 145 -15.32 -2.98 -7.01
C ASP A 145 -16.41 -3.83 -7.68
N ASN A 146 -16.58 -3.67 -9.00
CA ASN A 146 -17.54 -4.45 -9.78
C ASN A 146 -17.22 -5.94 -9.78
N VAL A 147 -15.95 -6.32 -9.94
CA VAL A 147 -15.50 -7.71 -9.86
C VAL A 147 -15.81 -8.29 -8.49
N CYS A 148 -15.46 -7.58 -7.42
CA CYS A 148 -15.70 -8.03 -6.04
C CYS A 148 -17.19 -8.19 -5.76
N LYS A 149 -18.02 -7.20 -6.08
CA LYS A 149 -19.48 -7.26 -5.91
C LYS A 149 -20.09 -8.46 -6.64
N ARG A 150 -19.71 -8.67 -7.90
CA ARG A 150 -20.22 -9.80 -8.72
C ARG A 150 -19.70 -11.15 -8.25
N ALA A 151 -18.56 -11.20 -7.58
CA ALA A 151 -18.00 -12.43 -7.01
C ALA A 151 -18.51 -12.74 -5.61
N GLY A 152 -19.17 -11.79 -4.93
CA GLY A 152 -19.58 -11.89 -3.53
C GLY A 152 -18.44 -11.62 -2.53
N VAL A 153 -17.40 -10.91 -2.97
CA VAL A 153 -16.24 -10.53 -2.16
C VAL A 153 -16.46 -9.16 -1.51
N ARG A 154 -16.11 -9.03 -0.25
CA ARG A 154 -16.12 -7.76 0.48
C ARG A 154 -14.71 -7.36 0.88
N ILE A 155 -14.23 -6.28 0.29
CA ILE A 155 -12.95 -5.68 0.67
C ILE A 155 -13.14 -4.87 1.94
N ARG A 156 -12.37 -5.18 2.98
CA ARG A 156 -12.41 -4.47 4.27
C ARG A 156 -11.09 -4.54 5.01
N LEU A 157 -10.92 -3.66 5.99
CA LEU A 157 -9.83 -3.80 6.97
C LEU A 157 -10.15 -4.99 7.88
N ILE A 158 -9.18 -5.86 8.07
CA ILE A 158 -9.26 -7.02 8.95
C ILE A 158 -8.16 -6.85 10.01
N SER A 159 -8.56 -6.76 11.27
CA SER A 159 -7.69 -6.78 12.44
C SER A 159 -7.86 -8.11 13.20
N PRO A 160 -6.95 -8.48 14.12
CA PRO A 160 -7.09 -9.70 14.92
C PRO A 160 -8.40 -9.80 15.68
N SER A 161 -8.99 -8.65 16.06
CA SER A 161 -10.28 -8.57 16.76
C SER A 161 -11.50 -8.46 15.82
N SER A 162 -11.30 -8.44 14.50
CA SER A 162 -12.41 -8.31 13.55
C SER A 162 -13.20 -9.60 13.46
N ALA A 163 -14.53 -9.52 13.58
CA ALA A 163 -15.39 -10.59 13.11
C ALA A 163 -15.28 -10.68 11.59
N VAL A 164 -14.90 -11.85 11.09
CA VAL A 164 -14.69 -12.12 9.66
C VAL A 164 -15.78 -13.05 9.15
N ALA A 165 -16.36 -12.72 8.01
CA ALA A 165 -17.38 -13.53 7.37
C ALA A 165 -16.90 -14.07 6.00
N GLU A 166 -17.60 -15.08 5.48
CA GLU A 166 -17.34 -15.65 4.15
C GLU A 166 -17.26 -14.55 3.07
N GLY A 167 -16.23 -14.57 2.26
CA GLY A 167 -15.97 -13.58 1.22
C GLY A 167 -15.28 -12.29 1.66
N ASP A 168 -14.99 -12.10 2.96
CA ASP A 168 -14.21 -10.96 3.43
C ASP A 168 -12.73 -11.08 3.05
N THR A 169 -12.11 -9.97 2.66
CA THR A 169 -10.69 -9.92 2.33
C THR A 169 -10.07 -8.55 2.61
N ALA A 170 -8.81 -8.54 2.99
CA ALA A 170 -7.97 -7.33 3.02
C ALA A 170 -7.04 -7.23 1.78
N ALA A 171 -7.08 -8.20 0.87
CA ALA A 171 -6.09 -8.37 -0.21
C ALA A 171 -6.38 -7.49 -1.44
N VAL A 172 -6.87 -6.25 -1.25
CA VAL A 172 -7.23 -5.35 -2.36
C VAL A 172 -6.12 -5.13 -3.38
N GLY A 173 -4.87 -5.03 -2.94
CA GLY A 173 -3.72 -4.86 -3.83
C GLY A 173 -3.52 -6.04 -4.77
N LEU A 174 -3.73 -7.28 -4.28
CA LEU A 174 -3.64 -8.50 -5.10
C LEU A 174 -4.83 -8.63 -6.06
N ILE A 175 -6.04 -8.27 -5.62
CA ILE A 175 -7.22 -8.26 -6.49
C ILE A 175 -7.03 -7.26 -7.64
N ARG A 176 -6.55 -6.05 -7.34
CA ARG A 176 -6.22 -5.06 -8.37
C ARG A 176 -5.18 -5.58 -9.36
N ALA A 177 -4.13 -6.23 -8.86
CA ALA A 177 -3.11 -6.84 -9.69
C ALA A 177 -3.67 -8.00 -10.55
N LEU A 178 -4.58 -8.80 -9.99
CA LEU A 178 -5.27 -9.89 -10.70
C LEU A 178 -6.14 -9.33 -11.84
N VAL A 179 -6.97 -8.33 -11.56
CA VAL A 179 -7.80 -7.66 -12.58
C VAL A 179 -6.93 -7.10 -13.71
N LYS A 180 -5.84 -6.41 -13.35
CA LYS A 180 -4.92 -5.84 -14.35
C LYS A 180 -4.24 -6.90 -15.22
N ARG A 181 -3.84 -8.05 -14.64
CA ARG A 181 -3.12 -9.11 -15.38
C ARG A 181 -4.03 -10.00 -16.22
N ARG A 182 -5.24 -10.28 -15.72
CA ARG A 182 -6.11 -11.33 -16.25
C ARG A 182 -7.46 -10.84 -16.76
N GLY A 183 -7.75 -9.56 -16.55
CA GLY A 183 -9.06 -8.98 -16.88
C GLY A 183 -10.15 -9.34 -15.89
N VAL A 184 -11.27 -8.67 -16.01
CA VAL A 184 -12.40 -8.75 -15.07
C VAL A 184 -13.09 -10.11 -15.02
N VAL A 185 -13.13 -10.84 -16.15
CA VAL A 185 -13.82 -12.14 -16.25
C VAL A 185 -13.09 -13.21 -15.43
N LEU A 186 -11.78 -13.35 -15.66
CA LEU A 186 -10.99 -14.37 -14.96
C LEU A 186 -10.80 -14.00 -13.48
N ALA A 187 -10.63 -12.72 -13.17
CA ALA A 187 -10.57 -12.25 -11.80
C ALA A 187 -11.84 -12.59 -11.03
N ARG A 188 -13.02 -12.33 -11.61
CA ARG A 188 -14.30 -12.72 -11.02
C ARG A 188 -14.40 -14.23 -10.82
N ARG A 189 -14.06 -15.02 -11.83
CA ARG A 189 -14.06 -16.49 -11.77
C ARG A 189 -13.21 -17.00 -10.61
N THR A 190 -11.97 -16.51 -10.49
CA THR A 190 -11.05 -16.86 -9.39
C THR A 190 -11.64 -16.58 -8.02
N LEU A 191 -12.18 -15.38 -7.83
CA LEU A 191 -12.77 -14.98 -6.56
C LEU A 191 -14.06 -15.75 -6.24
N GLN A 192 -14.89 -16.05 -7.24
CA GLN A 192 -16.12 -16.84 -7.06
C GLN A 192 -15.84 -18.25 -6.53
N CYS A 193 -14.78 -18.92 -7.01
CA CYS A 193 -14.39 -20.23 -6.48
C CYS A 193 -14.09 -20.16 -4.97
N LEU A 194 -13.40 -19.12 -4.52
CA LEU A 194 -13.05 -18.93 -3.11
C LEU A 194 -14.29 -18.59 -2.25
N VAL A 195 -15.18 -17.74 -2.74
CA VAL A 195 -16.44 -17.42 -2.04
C VAL A 195 -17.33 -18.63 -1.93
N LYS A 196 -17.54 -19.35 -3.04
CA LYS A 196 -18.34 -20.59 -3.06
C LYS A 196 -17.73 -21.69 -2.17
N ALA A 197 -16.41 -21.67 -1.97
CA ALA A 197 -15.72 -22.54 -1.02
C ALA A 197 -15.84 -22.08 0.44
N LYS A 198 -16.56 -20.98 0.70
CA LYS A 198 -16.83 -20.41 2.04
C LYS A 198 -15.57 -19.94 2.77
N ARG A 199 -14.59 -19.39 2.02
CA ARG A 199 -13.35 -18.89 2.64
C ARG A 199 -13.58 -17.59 3.41
N ALA A 200 -13.02 -17.54 4.65
CA ALA A 200 -13.15 -16.42 5.58
C ALA A 200 -11.91 -16.30 6.51
N PRO A 201 -11.06 -15.29 6.36
CA PRO A 201 -10.98 -14.38 5.21
C PRO A 201 -10.41 -15.06 3.97
N ILE A 202 -10.71 -14.53 2.80
CA ILE A 202 -9.97 -14.86 1.57
C ILE A 202 -8.60 -14.21 1.66
N THR A 203 -7.55 -15.03 1.67
CA THR A 203 -6.17 -14.58 1.78
C THR A 203 -5.53 -14.31 0.41
N GLY A 204 -4.46 -13.51 0.39
CA GLY A 204 -3.71 -13.28 -0.84
C GLY A 204 -3.09 -14.55 -1.44
N ALA A 205 -2.68 -15.50 -0.59
CA ALA A 205 -2.14 -16.78 -1.05
C ALA A 205 -3.19 -17.64 -1.74
N GLU A 206 -4.41 -17.66 -1.23
CA GLU A 206 -5.53 -18.39 -1.87
C GLU A 206 -5.90 -17.78 -3.22
N ILE A 207 -5.91 -16.44 -3.34
CA ILE A 207 -6.15 -15.77 -4.62
C ILE A 207 -5.10 -16.18 -5.66
N LEU A 208 -3.81 -16.14 -5.29
CA LEU A 208 -2.72 -16.52 -6.19
C LEU A 208 -2.74 -18.01 -6.55
N ALA A 209 -3.05 -18.88 -5.59
CA ALA A 209 -3.13 -20.33 -5.82
C ALA A 209 -4.30 -20.67 -6.76
N ALA A 210 -5.49 -20.11 -6.54
CA ALA A 210 -6.64 -20.32 -7.40
C ALA A 210 -6.40 -19.75 -8.81
N GLU A 211 -5.84 -18.53 -8.93
CA GLU A 211 -5.42 -17.97 -10.23
C GLU A 211 -4.48 -18.91 -10.96
N HIS A 212 -3.46 -19.41 -10.27
CA HIS A 212 -2.46 -20.30 -10.86
C HIS A 212 -3.11 -21.57 -11.46
N ILE A 213 -3.99 -22.22 -10.72
CA ILE A 213 -4.66 -23.44 -11.16
C ILE A 213 -5.58 -23.15 -12.35
N ILE A 214 -6.41 -22.11 -12.25
CA ILE A 214 -7.35 -21.74 -13.33
C ILE A 214 -6.61 -21.40 -14.63
N CYS A 215 -5.43 -20.80 -14.54
CA CYS A 215 -4.65 -20.39 -15.72
C CYS A 215 -3.78 -21.50 -16.31
N ASN A 216 -3.27 -22.42 -15.48
CA ASN A 216 -2.21 -23.34 -15.92
C ASN A 216 -2.67 -24.82 -16.00
N ARG A 217 -3.75 -25.20 -15.32
CA ARG A 217 -4.32 -26.56 -15.42
C ARG A 217 -5.49 -26.58 -16.39
N LYS A 218 -5.26 -27.13 -17.60
CA LYS A 218 -6.31 -27.27 -18.62
C LYS A 218 -7.48 -28.14 -18.11
N GLY A 219 -8.69 -27.76 -18.46
CA GLY A 219 -9.90 -28.54 -18.13
C GLY A 219 -10.37 -28.39 -16.68
N THR A 220 -9.77 -27.54 -15.87
CA THR A 220 -10.22 -27.31 -14.49
C THR A 220 -11.64 -26.75 -14.47
N LYS A 221 -12.58 -27.52 -13.91
CA LYS A 221 -13.95 -27.10 -13.63
C LYS A 221 -14.00 -26.28 -12.34
N ASP A 222 -14.77 -25.21 -12.33
CA ASP A 222 -14.88 -24.31 -11.17
C ASP A 222 -15.48 -25.03 -9.96
N GLU A 223 -16.41 -25.94 -10.19
CA GLU A 223 -17.05 -26.75 -9.16
C GLU A 223 -16.05 -27.67 -8.46
N ALA A 224 -15.19 -28.36 -9.24
CA ALA A 224 -14.14 -29.23 -8.71
C ALA A 224 -13.13 -28.44 -7.87
N LEU A 225 -12.62 -27.32 -8.40
CA LEU A 225 -11.72 -26.45 -7.66
C LEU A 225 -12.36 -25.92 -6.36
N THR A 226 -13.62 -25.50 -6.44
CA THR A 226 -14.39 -25.03 -5.27
C THR A 226 -14.52 -26.12 -4.20
N ALA A 227 -14.84 -27.36 -4.62
CA ALA A 227 -14.95 -28.52 -3.73
C ALA A 227 -13.61 -28.80 -3.03
N VAL A 228 -12.52 -28.85 -3.80
CA VAL A 228 -11.17 -29.05 -3.27
C VAL A 228 -10.78 -27.99 -2.24
N ILE A 229 -10.98 -26.70 -2.56
CA ILE A 229 -10.68 -25.60 -1.65
C ILE A 229 -11.47 -25.73 -0.34
N ARG A 230 -12.75 -26.07 -0.45
CA ARG A 230 -13.63 -26.25 0.72
C ARG A 230 -13.19 -27.43 1.59
N ILE A 231 -12.84 -28.56 1.00
CA ILE A 231 -12.43 -29.76 1.73
C ILE A 231 -11.07 -29.54 2.40
N GLU A 232 -10.13 -28.90 1.71
CA GLU A 232 -8.81 -28.61 2.28
C GLU A 232 -8.91 -27.60 3.46
N GLY A 233 -9.76 -26.61 3.36
CA GLY A 233 -10.06 -25.68 4.44
C GLY A 233 -8.83 -25.07 5.10
N ASP A 234 -8.90 -24.79 6.39
CA ASP A 234 -7.79 -24.21 7.15
C ASP A 234 -6.68 -25.25 7.46
N ASP A 235 -7.04 -26.51 7.60
CA ASP A 235 -6.04 -27.59 7.77
C ASP A 235 -5.10 -27.68 6.57
N GLY A 236 -5.68 -27.63 5.35
CA GLY A 236 -4.90 -27.61 4.11
C GLY A 236 -3.98 -26.38 4.00
N LEU A 237 -4.47 -25.20 4.41
CA LEU A 237 -3.65 -23.98 4.47
C LEU A 237 -2.48 -24.14 5.45
N ASN A 238 -2.75 -24.63 6.66
CA ASN A 238 -1.72 -24.82 7.68
C ASN A 238 -0.63 -25.80 7.24
N LYS A 239 -1.02 -26.92 6.62
CA LYS A 239 -0.09 -27.92 6.06
C LYS A 239 0.76 -27.33 4.92
N ALA A 240 0.14 -26.57 4.01
CA ALA A 240 0.87 -25.90 2.92
C ALA A 240 1.83 -24.83 3.47
N HIS A 241 1.42 -24.09 4.48
CA HIS A 241 2.27 -23.08 5.13
C HIS A 241 3.48 -23.71 5.84
N ALA A 242 3.29 -24.80 6.58
CA ALA A 242 4.38 -25.54 7.24
C ALA A 242 5.39 -26.06 6.21
N LYS A 243 4.90 -26.64 5.10
CA LYS A 243 5.74 -27.13 4.01
C LYS A 243 6.51 -26.01 3.31
N ALA A 244 5.85 -24.89 3.01
CA ALA A 244 6.47 -23.73 2.41
C ALA A 244 7.63 -23.17 3.26
N ARG A 245 7.45 -23.13 4.58
CA ARG A 245 8.53 -22.74 5.51
C ARG A 245 9.71 -23.71 5.51
N ALA A 246 9.43 -25.01 5.52
CA ALA A 246 10.47 -26.04 5.52
C ALA A 246 11.28 -26.02 4.21
N GLN A 247 10.63 -25.80 3.07
CA GLN A 247 11.26 -25.81 1.75
C GLN A 247 11.71 -24.43 1.26
N LYS A 248 11.46 -23.36 2.02
CA LYS A 248 11.73 -21.95 1.63
C LYS A 248 11.08 -21.58 0.30
N THR A 249 9.90 -22.12 0.02
CA THR A 249 9.09 -21.84 -1.17
C THR A 249 7.99 -20.81 -0.87
N PRO A 250 7.46 -20.09 -1.88
CA PRO A 250 6.31 -19.20 -1.66
C PRO A 250 5.07 -19.99 -1.22
N PHE A 251 4.43 -19.55 -0.14
CA PHE A 251 3.26 -20.24 0.44
C PHE A 251 2.13 -20.50 -0.58
N TRP A 252 1.81 -19.51 -1.41
CA TRP A 252 0.77 -19.68 -2.42
C TRP A 252 1.07 -20.81 -3.42
N ARG A 253 2.35 -21.08 -3.72
CA ARG A 253 2.78 -22.15 -4.64
C ARG A 253 2.55 -23.52 -4.01
N GLU A 254 2.96 -23.71 -2.76
CA GLU A 254 2.69 -24.96 -2.04
C GLU A 254 1.18 -25.23 -1.88
N LEU A 255 0.40 -24.16 -1.72
CA LEU A 255 -1.05 -24.25 -1.67
C LEU A 255 -1.64 -24.68 -3.03
N ALA A 256 -1.20 -24.07 -4.12
CA ALA A 256 -1.59 -24.44 -5.47
C ALA A 256 -1.24 -25.90 -5.80
N ASP A 257 0.00 -26.33 -5.48
CA ASP A 257 0.45 -27.70 -5.69
C ASP A 257 -0.37 -28.72 -4.87
N ARG A 258 -0.76 -28.33 -3.65
CA ARG A 258 -1.61 -29.15 -2.81
C ARG A 258 -3.00 -29.34 -3.40
N TRP A 259 -3.63 -28.25 -3.82
CA TRP A 259 -4.95 -28.29 -4.46
C TRP A 259 -4.92 -29.03 -5.80
N THR A 260 -3.86 -28.85 -6.60
CA THR A 260 -3.67 -29.56 -7.86
C THR A 260 -3.60 -31.07 -7.64
N ARG A 261 -2.76 -31.56 -6.70
CA ARG A 261 -2.68 -32.98 -6.38
C ARG A 261 -4.02 -33.60 -5.94
N ARG A 262 -4.86 -32.82 -5.28
CA ARG A 262 -6.18 -33.28 -4.89
C ARG A 262 -7.14 -33.35 -6.09
N LEU A 263 -7.13 -32.33 -6.93
CA LEU A 263 -7.88 -32.32 -8.20
C LEU A 263 -7.51 -33.54 -9.07
N ASP A 264 -6.22 -33.84 -9.19
CA ASP A 264 -5.74 -34.97 -10.00
C ASP A 264 -6.21 -36.32 -9.44
N ARG A 265 -6.36 -36.46 -8.12
CA ARG A 265 -6.95 -37.69 -7.50
C ARG A 265 -8.44 -37.79 -7.73
N GLU A 266 -9.17 -36.67 -7.70
CA GLU A 266 -10.61 -36.66 -7.97
C GLU A 266 -10.94 -36.92 -9.47
N ASP A 267 -10.07 -36.47 -10.38
CA ASP A 267 -10.22 -36.73 -11.82
C ASP A 267 -9.87 -38.21 -12.19
N ALA A 268 -9.10 -38.90 -11.33
CA ALA A 268 -8.68 -40.29 -11.52
C ALA A 268 -9.65 -41.33 -10.88
N ALA A 269 -10.59 -40.88 -10.06
CA ALA A 269 -11.56 -41.72 -9.34
C ALA A 269 -12.88 -41.76 -10.05
#